data_820d890557ae48e664e293f3804fca5f
#
_entry.id   820d890557ae48e664e293f3804fca5f
#
_cell.length_a   1.000
_cell.length_b   1.000
_cell.length_c   1.000
_cell.angle_alpha   90.00
_cell.angle_beta   90.00
_cell.angle_gamma   90.00
#
_symmetry.space_group_name_H-M   'P 1'
#
loop_
_entity.id
_entity.type
_entity.pdbx_description
1 polymer ?
#
loop_
_entity_poly.entity_id
_entity_poly.type
_entity_poly.pdbx_seq_one_letter_code
_entity_poly.pdbx_strand_id
1 'polypeptide(L)'
;MRPRLLLEVQVHAPNIRRGVRYLFLDRRHFWVTGGAAALVLAFVAWGFSRAPGVARNQLSRQQYRELERVRVQQGERLKSLLGRLEQLADGAETLRLRTEKVYLAYGLPQEGARGQGGFPVVRPPVPHSIYADSIAHGGLLQSEVVEQLEVVSSFLRDVQEFEQAHADEVTLTPSICPLTGRDFVLTSPFGMRRNPFTKSADFHAGLDLAAPPGTPVHATAAGVVVFAGRYDLRQSVGWWRYGNLVMVRHGDRFATLYGHCQDVQVRVGQRVEQGQTIATVGNTGWSTSPHLHYEVRRRDDGDYRPIDPRIYILDHRWRDEERLLVRARSAPDPGDYEPLPRSFGPVGR
;
A
#
# COMPACT_ATOMS: atom_id res chain seq x y z
N MET A 1 62.80 -78.37 38.27
CA MET A 1 61.95 -78.65 37.06
C MET A 1 62.50 -77.80 35.94
N ARG A 2 63.13 -78.38 34.92
CA ARG A 2 63.59 -77.58 33.75
C ARG A 2 62.40 -77.16 32.92
N PRO A 3 62.26 -75.88 32.54
CA PRO A 3 61.17 -75.46 31.64
C PRO A 3 61.35 -76.18 30.29
N ARG A 4 60.28 -76.87 29.80
CA ARG A 4 60.33 -77.48 28.46
C ARG A 4 60.35 -76.36 27.45
N LEU A 5 61.52 -76.12 26.84
CA LEU A 5 61.63 -75.23 25.69
C LEU A 5 60.74 -75.75 24.55
N LEU A 6 59.91 -74.91 23.98
CA LEU A 6 59.01 -75.23 22.85
C LEU A 6 59.66 -74.82 21.54
N LEU A 7 60.41 -73.74 21.51
CA LEU A 7 61.04 -73.22 20.30
C LEU A 7 62.26 -72.38 20.62
N GLU A 8 63.34 -72.62 19.88
CA GLU A 8 64.49 -71.74 19.88
C GLU A 8 64.58 -71.03 18.54
N VAL A 9 64.48 -69.68 18.57
CA VAL A 9 64.57 -68.85 17.37
C VAL A 9 65.99 -68.24 17.34
N GLN A 10 66.74 -68.56 16.32
CA GLN A 10 68.05 -67.96 16.06
C GLN A 10 67.92 -66.80 15.12
N VAL A 11 68.19 -65.59 15.59
CA VAL A 11 68.18 -64.38 14.75
C VAL A 11 69.61 -64.06 14.32
N HIS A 12 69.90 -64.32 13.07
CA HIS A 12 71.18 -63.95 12.46
C HIS A 12 71.18 -62.50 12.02
N ALA A 13 72.13 -61.73 12.56
CA ALA A 13 72.25 -60.34 12.07
C ALA A 13 72.97 -60.40 10.68
N PRO A 14 72.56 -59.50 9.76
CA PRO A 14 73.12 -59.44 8.40
C PRO A 14 74.60 -59.06 8.36
N ASN A 15 75.24 -58.75 9.51
CA ASN A 15 76.67 -58.42 9.61
C ASN A 15 77.38 -59.46 10.47
N ILE A 16 78.36 -60.10 9.89
CA ILE A 16 79.14 -61.23 10.47
C ILE A 16 79.84 -60.90 11.82
N ARG A 17 80.02 -59.63 12.16
CA ARG A 17 80.66 -59.21 13.43
C ARG A 17 79.65 -59.07 14.60
N ARG A 18 78.40 -59.31 14.42
CA ARG A 18 77.43 -59.34 15.52
C ARG A 18 76.95 -60.74 15.76
N GLY A 19 77.21 -61.24 16.94
CA GLY A 19 76.87 -62.63 17.32
C GLY A 19 75.38 -62.96 17.15
N VAL A 20 75.08 -64.24 16.98
CA VAL A 20 73.74 -64.78 16.89
C VAL A 20 72.97 -64.50 18.20
N ARG A 21 71.80 -63.97 18.10
CA ARG A 21 70.92 -63.79 19.26
C ARG A 21 69.94 -64.96 19.31
N TYR A 22 69.86 -65.60 20.45
CA TYR A 22 68.97 -66.70 20.71
C TYR A 22 67.76 -66.20 21.50
N LEU A 23 66.60 -66.40 20.98
CA LEU A 23 65.31 -66.13 21.65
C LEU A 23 64.75 -67.49 22.08
N PHE A 24 64.66 -67.69 23.37
CA PHE A 24 64.04 -68.87 23.95
C PHE A 24 62.58 -68.62 24.26
N LEU A 25 61.70 -69.23 23.51
CA LEU A 25 60.29 -69.15 23.73
C LEU A 25 59.79 -70.33 24.54
N ASP A 26 59.34 -70.08 25.74
CA ASP A 26 58.68 -71.04 26.57
C ASP A 26 57.19 -71.05 26.44
N ARG A 27 56.51 -72.00 27.01
CA ARG A 27 55.08 -72.13 26.94
C ARG A 27 54.28 -70.85 27.47
N ARG A 28 54.94 -70.06 28.35
CA ARG A 28 54.34 -68.84 28.89
C ARG A 28 54.35 -67.73 27.86
N HIS A 29 55.44 -67.54 27.12
CA HIS A 29 55.52 -66.56 26.05
C HIS A 29 54.50 -66.83 24.95
N PHE A 30 54.29 -68.12 24.64
CA PHE A 30 53.26 -68.48 23.64
C PHE A 30 51.84 -68.13 24.11
N TRP A 31 51.55 -68.39 25.39
CA TRP A 31 50.23 -68.00 25.91
C TRP A 31 50.09 -66.48 26.04
N VAL A 32 51.08 -65.71 26.41
CA VAL A 32 51.06 -64.27 26.51
C VAL A 32 50.87 -63.62 25.11
N THR A 33 51.69 -64.06 24.12
CA THR A 33 51.57 -63.52 22.76
C THR A 33 50.28 -63.93 22.08
N GLY A 34 49.85 -65.17 22.27
CA GLY A 34 48.56 -65.65 21.77
C GLY A 34 47.38 -64.93 22.42
N GLY A 35 47.45 -64.71 23.72
CA GLY A 35 46.45 -63.94 24.45
C GLY A 35 46.39 -62.47 23.99
N ALA A 36 47.55 -61.84 23.80
CA ALA A 36 47.59 -60.47 23.27
C ALA A 36 47.01 -60.35 21.84
N ALA A 37 47.39 -61.32 20.97
CA ALA A 37 46.82 -61.37 19.61
C ALA A 37 45.30 -61.59 19.61
N ALA A 38 44.84 -62.51 20.50
CA ALA A 38 43.38 -62.71 20.63
C ALA A 38 42.63 -61.47 21.13
N LEU A 39 43.20 -60.70 22.06
CA LEU A 39 42.64 -59.42 22.52
C LEU A 39 42.62 -58.38 21.42
N VAL A 40 43.67 -58.27 20.62
CA VAL A 40 43.70 -57.37 19.45
C VAL A 40 42.64 -57.78 18.44
N LEU A 41 42.51 -59.06 18.13
CA LEU A 41 41.46 -59.54 17.22
C LEU A 41 40.07 -59.33 17.76
N ALA A 42 39.82 -59.54 19.06
CA ALA A 42 38.56 -59.25 19.71
C ALA A 42 38.20 -57.75 19.67
N PHE A 43 39.22 -56.88 19.90
CA PHE A 43 39.01 -55.41 19.80
C PHE A 43 38.69 -54.99 18.37
N VAL A 44 39.39 -55.53 17.39
CA VAL A 44 39.09 -55.24 15.96
C VAL A 44 37.71 -55.74 15.59
N ALA A 45 37.36 -56.99 15.98
CA ALA A 45 36.00 -57.53 15.73
C ALA A 45 34.89 -56.72 16.43
N TRP A 46 35.15 -56.26 17.66
CA TRP A 46 34.26 -55.37 18.39
C TRP A 46 34.11 -54.03 17.67
N GLY A 47 35.19 -53.41 17.18
CA GLY A 47 35.17 -52.20 16.38
C GLY A 47 34.38 -52.36 15.08
N PHE A 48 34.58 -53.44 14.34
CA PHE A 48 33.77 -53.76 13.15
C PHE A 48 32.30 -53.99 13.43
N SER A 49 31.96 -54.62 14.56
CA SER A 49 30.56 -54.86 14.95
C SER A 49 29.81 -53.56 15.27
N ARG A 50 30.54 -52.54 15.75
CA ARG A 50 29.95 -51.19 16.08
C ARG A 50 29.95 -50.24 14.92
N ALA A 51 30.82 -50.40 13.92
CA ALA A 51 30.95 -49.53 12.76
C ALA A 51 29.62 -49.29 11.99
N PRO A 52 28.79 -50.34 11.71
CA PRO A 52 27.53 -50.15 11.03
C PRO A 52 26.56 -49.28 11.82
N GLY A 53 26.52 -49.40 13.15
CA GLY A 53 25.64 -48.61 14.03
C GLY A 53 26.05 -47.12 14.07
N VAL A 54 27.36 -46.85 14.14
CA VAL A 54 27.89 -45.48 14.12
C VAL A 54 27.66 -44.82 12.75
N ALA A 55 27.91 -45.52 11.65
CA ALA A 55 27.67 -45.03 10.30
C ALA A 55 26.16 -44.74 10.06
N ARG A 56 25.29 -45.66 10.51
CA ARG A 56 23.80 -45.48 10.39
C ARG A 56 23.33 -44.27 11.20
N ASN A 57 23.84 -44.08 12.41
CA ASN A 57 23.50 -42.91 13.23
C ASN A 57 24.02 -41.60 12.65
N GLN A 58 25.18 -41.58 12.03
CA GLN A 58 25.71 -40.39 11.36
C GLN A 58 24.91 -40.05 10.10
N LEU A 59 24.55 -41.03 9.28
CA LEU A 59 23.70 -40.85 8.11
C LEU A 59 22.31 -40.32 8.51
N SER A 60 21.70 -40.90 9.55
CA SER A 60 20.42 -40.41 10.07
C SER A 60 20.52 -38.95 10.55
N ARG A 61 21.57 -38.59 11.28
CA ARG A 61 21.78 -37.21 11.72
C ARG A 61 22.01 -36.23 10.56
N GLN A 62 22.69 -36.65 9.50
CA GLN A 62 22.84 -35.82 8.30
C GLN A 62 21.52 -35.64 7.58
N GLN A 63 20.74 -36.71 7.43
CA GLN A 63 19.40 -36.64 6.83
C GLN A 63 18.46 -35.73 7.63
N TYR A 64 18.47 -35.81 8.96
CA TYR A 64 17.71 -34.91 9.81
C TYR A 64 18.10 -33.44 9.66
N ARG A 65 19.41 -33.14 9.59
CA ARG A 65 19.90 -31.78 9.36
C ARG A 65 19.50 -31.25 7.98
N GLU A 66 19.53 -32.10 6.97
CA GLU A 66 19.12 -31.74 5.62
C GLU A 66 17.62 -31.46 5.56
N LEU A 67 16.80 -32.33 6.16
CA LEU A 67 15.35 -32.12 6.29
C LEU A 67 15.04 -30.84 7.04
N GLU A 68 15.75 -30.56 8.11
CA GLU A 68 15.56 -29.31 8.89
C GLU A 68 15.94 -28.07 8.07
N ARG A 69 17.03 -28.12 7.32
CA ARG A 69 17.43 -27.04 6.39
C ARG A 69 16.35 -26.79 5.33
N VAL A 70 15.87 -27.86 4.68
CA VAL A 70 14.81 -27.79 3.68
C VAL A 70 13.54 -27.22 4.30
N ARG A 71 13.17 -27.66 5.49
CA ARG A 71 11.99 -27.18 6.23
C ARG A 71 12.11 -25.68 6.54
N VAL A 72 13.24 -25.23 7.05
CA VAL A 72 13.49 -23.80 7.33
C VAL A 72 13.42 -22.99 6.03
N GLN A 73 14.08 -23.47 4.97
CA GLN A 73 14.07 -22.79 3.68
C GLN A 73 12.66 -22.70 3.07
N GLN A 74 11.87 -23.78 3.17
CA GLN A 74 10.47 -23.77 2.72
C GLN A 74 9.62 -22.82 3.57
N GLY A 75 9.84 -22.77 4.88
CA GLY A 75 9.18 -21.84 5.78
C GLY A 75 9.43 -20.36 5.42
N GLU A 76 10.70 -20.01 5.17
CA GLU A 76 11.07 -18.66 4.73
C GLU A 76 10.49 -18.33 3.35
N ARG A 77 10.45 -19.28 2.45
CA ARG A 77 9.84 -19.12 1.12
C ARG A 77 8.35 -18.88 1.21
N LEU A 78 7.65 -19.66 2.04
CA LEU A 78 6.22 -19.50 2.30
C LEU A 78 5.91 -18.13 2.91
N LYS A 79 6.68 -17.71 3.92
CA LYS A 79 6.58 -16.39 4.54
C LYS A 79 6.79 -15.25 3.53
N SER A 80 7.78 -15.39 2.65
CA SER A 80 8.02 -14.40 1.57
C SER A 80 6.86 -14.34 0.58
N LEU A 81 6.28 -15.48 0.22
CA LEU A 81 5.11 -15.53 -0.69
C LEU A 81 3.87 -14.90 -0.05
N LEU A 82 3.61 -15.19 1.23
CA LEU A 82 2.50 -14.57 1.97
C LEU A 82 2.67 -13.05 2.03
N GLY A 83 3.86 -12.55 2.35
CA GLY A 83 4.12 -11.12 2.37
C GLY A 83 3.90 -10.45 1.00
N ARG A 84 4.19 -11.15 -0.11
CA ARG A 84 3.87 -10.64 -1.47
C ARG A 84 2.38 -10.64 -1.75
N LEU A 85 1.65 -11.66 -1.30
CA LEU A 85 0.19 -11.71 -1.44
C LEU A 85 -0.49 -10.60 -0.64
N GLU A 86 -0.04 -10.33 0.59
CA GLU A 86 -0.53 -9.21 1.40
C GLU A 86 -0.30 -7.86 0.68
N GLN A 87 0.89 -7.65 0.10
CA GLN A 87 1.18 -6.44 -0.68
C GLN A 87 0.29 -6.32 -1.92
N LEU A 88 -0.03 -7.44 -2.58
CA LEU A 88 -0.95 -7.45 -3.72
C LEU A 88 -2.38 -7.14 -3.29
N ALA A 89 -2.84 -7.68 -2.16
CA ALA A 89 -4.16 -7.39 -1.60
C ALA A 89 -4.31 -5.89 -1.26
N ASP A 90 -3.32 -5.29 -0.59
CA ASP A 90 -3.30 -3.85 -0.29
C ASP A 90 -3.29 -3.01 -1.58
N GLY A 91 -2.57 -3.45 -2.60
CA GLY A 91 -2.53 -2.81 -3.91
C GLY A 91 -3.88 -2.87 -4.63
N ALA A 92 -4.53 -4.02 -4.62
CA ALA A 92 -5.85 -4.23 -5.23
C ALA A 92 -6.92 -3.39 -4.54
N GLU A 93 -6.94 -3.35 -3.20
CA GLU A 93 -7.84 -2.50 -2.43
C GLU A 93 -7.62 -1.00 -2.73
N THR A 94 -6.37 -0.58 -2.80
CA THR A 94 -6.05 0.81 -3.19
C THR A 94 -6.59 1.15 -4.58
N LEU A 95 -6.47 0.22 -5.53
CA LEU A 95 -6.95 0.39 -6.89
C LEU A 95 -8.49 0.44 -6.93
N ARG A 96 -9.16 -0.43 -6.16
CA ARG A 96 -10.61 -0.44 -6.00
C ARG A 96 -11.13 0.92 -5.51
N LEU A 97 -10.54 1.46 -4.43
CA LEU A 97 -10.94 2.76 -3.88
C LEU A 97 -10.76 3.90 -4.90
N ARG A 98 -9.66 3.89 -5.67
CA ARG A 98 -9.43 4.88 -6.72
C ARG A 98 -10.46 4.79 -7.83
N THR A 99 -10.77 3.58 -8.28
CA THR A 99 -11.75 3.36 -9.34
C THR A 99 -13.15 3.78 -8.87
N GLU A 100 -13.52 3.45 -7.65
CA GLU A 100 -14.77 3.90 -7.05
C GLU A 100 -14.88 5.44 -6.98
N LYS A 101 -13.77 6.11 -6.67
CA LYS A 101 -13.71 7.57 -6.67
C LYS A 101 -13.98 8.16 -8.06
N VAL A 102 -13.40 7.56 -9.10
CA VAL A 102 -13.66 7.94 -10.51
C VAL A 102 -15.16 7.78 -10.85
N TYR A 103 -15.76 6.68 -10.45
CA TYR A 103 -17.19 6.44 -10.63
C TYR A 103 -18.05 7.54 -10.02
N LEU A 104 -17.76 7.92 -8.77
CA LEU A 104 -18.46 8.99 -8.08
C LEU A 104 -18.24 10.36 -8.76
N ALA A 105 -17.02 10.64 -9.21
CA ALA A 105 -16.67 11.90 -9.87
C ALA A 105 -17.39 12.06 -11.21
N TYR A 106 -17.49 11.00 -11.99
CA TYR A 106 -18.20 11.02 -13.27
C TYR A 106 -19.71 10.83 -13.12
N GLY A 107 -20.21 10.43 -11.94
CA GLY A 107 -21.61 10.16 -11.68
C GLY A 107 -22.12 8.90 -12.37
N LEU A 108 -21.24 7.91 -12.54
CA LEU A 108 -21.60 6.63 -13.14
C LEU A 108 -22.53 5.81 -12.24
N PRO A 109 -23.52 5.10 -12.78
CA PRO A 109 -24.46 4.29 -11.99
C PRO A 109 -23.72 3.14 -11.30
N GLN A 110 -23.91 3.03 -9.98
CA GLN A 110 -23.24 2.00 -9.16
C GLN A 110 -23.98 0.65 -9.14
N GLU A 111 -24.85 0.36 -10.09
CA GLU A 111 -25.63 -0.88 -10.08
C GLU A 111 -24.80 -2.16 -10.16
N GLY A 112 -23.58 -2.11 -10.74
CA GLY A 112 -22.60 -3.20 -10.73
C GLY A 112 -21.63 -3.18 -9.54
N ALA A 113 -21.50 -2.06 -8.85
CA ALA A 113 -20.57 -1.87 -7.73
C ALA A 113 -21.13 -2.31 -6.36
N ARG A 114 -22.35 -2.84 -6.32
CA ARG A 114 -22.87 -3.53 -5.13
C ARG A 114 -22.22 -4.91 -4.97
N GLY A 115 -20.91 -4.96 -4.99
CA GLY A 115 -20.16 -5.99 -4.31
C GLY A 115 -20.63 -5.99 -2.87
N GLN A 116 -21.27 -7.06 -2.49
CA GLN A 116 -21.78 -7.31 -1.15
C GLN A 116 -20.67 -6.94 -0.15
N GLY A 117 -21.03 -6.17 0.84
CA GLY A 117 -20.13 -5.69 1.89
C GLY A 117 -19.23 -6.79 2.42
N GLY A 118 -18.04 -6.38 2.83
CA GLY A 118 -16.92 -7.19 3.27
C GLY A 118 -17.30 -8.57 3.75
N PHE A 119 -16.69 -9.56 3.13
CA PHE A 119 -16.84 -10.94 3.58
C PHE A 119 -16.53 -11.01 5.07
N PRO A 120 -17.38 -11.70 5.87
CA PRO A 120 -16.94 -12.03 7.19
C PRO A 120 -15.65 -12.82 7.00
N VAL A 121 -14.55 -12.33 7.61
CA VAL A 121 -13.31 -13.10 7.71
C VAL A 121 -13.67 -14.36 8.49
N VAL A 122 -14.10 -15.39 7.78
CA VAL A 122 -14.30 -16.71 8.34
C VAL A 122 -12.90 -17.19 8.65
N ARG A 123 -12.49 -16.96 9.90
CA ARG A 123 -11.27 -17.61 10.41
C ARG A 123 -11.49 -19.10 10.26
N PRO A 124 -10.71 -19.79 9.42
CA PRO A 124 -10.83 -21.24 9.32
C PRO A 124 -10.58 -21.83 10.71
N PRO A 125 -11.24 -22.94 11.08
CA PRO A 125 -10.97 -23.62 12.33
C PRO A 125 -9.48 -23.92 12.41
N VAL A 126 -8.88 -23.61 13.57
CA VAL A 126 -7.43 -23.67 13.82
C VAL A 126 -6.86 -25.01 13.32
N PRO A 127 -6.11 -25.03 12.25
CA PRO A 127 -5.43 -26.24 11.80
C PRO A 127 -4.30 -26.56 12.79
N HIS A 128 -4.04 -27.84 12.99
CA HIS A 128 -3.04 -28.32 13.93
C HIS A 128 -1.58 -28.13 13.43
N SER A 129 -1.34 -27.32 12.40
CA SER A 129 -0.02 -27.03 11.89
C SER A 129 0.10 -25.61 11.35
N ILE A 130 1.17 -24.92 11.72
CA ILE A 130 1.49 -23.55 11.26
C ILE A 130 1.51 -23.44 9.71
N TYR A 131 1.91 -24.49 9.00
CA TYR A 131 1.94 -24.51 7.54
C TYR A 131 0.54 -24.59 6.94
N ALA A 132 -0.38 -25.36 7.53
CA ALA A 132 -1.74 -25.46 7.06
C ALA A 132 -2.50 -24.13 7.23
N ASP A 133 -2.28 -23.44 8.36
CA ASP A 133 -2.81 -22.09 8.60
C ASP A 133 -2.29 -21.09 7.56
N SER A 134 -1.00 -21.13 7.27
CA SER A 134 -0.38 -20.23 6.30
C SER A 134 -0.88 -20.47 4.88
N ILE A 135 -1.09 -21.72 4.50
CA ILE A 135 -1.64 -22.11 3.17
C ILE A 135 -3.10 -21.68 3.06
N ALA A 136 -3.91 -21.92 4.09
CA ALA A 136 -5.31 -21.52 4.13
C ALA A 136 -5.46 -20.00 4.06
N HIS A 137 -4.66 -19.26 4.82
CA HIS A 137 -4.60 -17.80 4.77
C HIS A 137 -4.19 -17.28 3.38
N GLY A 138 -3.16 -17.87 2.78
CA GLY A 138 -2.74 -17.54 1.41
C GLY A 138 -3.82 -17.80 0.36
N GLY A 139 -4.60 -18.87 0.51
CA GLY A 139 -5.75 -19.18 -0.36
C GLY A 139 -6.88 -18.16 -0.25
N LEU A 140 -7.18 -17.69 0.97
CA LEU A 140 -8.17 -16.63 1.19
C LEU A 140 -7.72 -15.29 0.58
N LEU A 141 -6.48 -14.89 0.81
CA LEU A 141 -5.91 -13.68 0.21
C LEU A 141 -5.91 -13.74 -1.32
N GLN A 142 -5.56 -14.89 -1.90
CA GLN A 142 -5.60 -15.08 -3.35
C GLN A 142 -7.01 -14.89 -3.90
N SER A 143 -8.02 -15.50 -3.28
CA SER A 143 -9.42 -15.36 -3.71
C SER A 143 -9.90 -13.93 -3.63
N GLU A 144 -9.57 -13.22 -2.54
CA GLU A 144 -9.88 -11.81 -2.34
C GLU A 144 -9.25 -10.92 -3.42
N VAL A 145 -7.95 -11.12 -3.70
CA VAL A 145 -7.25 -10.36 -4.76
C VAL A 145 -7.87 -10.59 -6.14
N VAL A 146 -8.20 -11.84 -6.48
CA VAL A 146 -8.82 -12.16 -7.77
C VAL A 146 -10.17 -11.45 -7.90
N GLU A 147 -11.03 -11.54 -6.89
CA GLU A 147 -12.33 -10.87 -6.89
C GLU A 147 -12.22 -9.35 -7.00
N GLN A 148 -11.32 -8.74 -6.24
CA GLN A 148 -11.07 -7.29 -6.33
C GLN A 148 -10.58 -6.87 -7.72
N LEU A 149 -9.70 -7.65 -8.35
CA LEU A 149 -9.22 -7.38 -9.70
C LEU A 149 -10.32 -7.53 -10.77
N GLU A 150 -11.24 -8.48 -10.62
CA GLU A 150 -12.39 -8.61 -11.51
C GLU A 150 -13.31 -7.38 -11.42
N VAL A 151 -13.62 -6.93 -10.19
CA VAL A 151 -14.40 -5.71 -9.94
C VAL A 151 -13.70 -4.48 -10.55
N VAL A 152 -12.41 -4.31 -10.30
CA VAL A 152 -11.62 -3.20 -10.86
C VAL A 152 -11.59 -3.26 -12.39
N SER A 153 -11.44 -4.45 -12.98
CA SER A 153 -11.43 -4.63 -14.44
C SER A 153 -12.76 -4.25 -15.08
N SER A 154 -13.87 -4.57 -14.43
CA SER A 154 -15.20 -4.12 -14.85
C SER A 154 -15.30 -2.59 -14.80
N PHE A 155 -14.92 -2.00 -13.67
CA PHE A 155 -14.95 -0.55 -13.49
C PHE A 155 -14.11 0.20 -14.53
N LEU A 156 -12.89 -0.26 -14.79
CA LEU A 156 -12.02 0.37 -15.78
C LEU A 156 -12.62 0.33 -17.19
N ARG A 157 -13.32 -0.75 -17.53
CA ARG A 157 -14.01 -0.85 -18.82
C ARG A 157 -15.13 0.18 -18.91
N ASP A 158 -15.98 0.26 -17.90
CA ASP A 158 -17.09 1.20 -17.88
C ASP A 158 -16.61 2.67 -17.91
N VAL A 159 -15.53 2.97 -17.17
CA VAL A 159 -14.89 4.30 -17.21
C VAL A 159 -14.35 4.59 -18.61
N GLN A 160 -13.66 3.64 -19.24
CA GLN A 160 -13.11 3.82 -20.57
C GLN A 160 -14.22 4.03 -21.62
N GLU A 161 -15.31 3.28 -21.54
CA GLU A 161 -16.47 3.45 -22.42
C GLU A 161 -17.11 4.83 -22.20
N PHE A 162 -17.25 5.26 -20.95
CA PHE A 162 -17.76 6.59 -20.62
C PHE A 162 -16.87 7.71 -21.16
N GLU A 163 -15.56 7.65 -20.94
CA GLU A 163 -14.58 8.64 -21.41
C GLU A 163 -14.58 8.76 -22.94
N GLN A 164 -14.73 7.63 -23.66
CA GLN A 164 -14.84 7.63 -25.12
C GLN A 164 -16.14 8.24 -25.62
N ALA A 165 -17.25 7.99 -24.92
CA ALA A 165 -18.56 8.50 -25.30
C ALA A 165 -18.80 9.96 -24.90
N HIS A 166 -18.13 10.45 -23.82
CA HIS A 166 -18.38 11.74 -23.17
C HIS A 166 -17.09 12.56 -22.96
N ALA A 167 -16.21 12.57 -23.96
CA ALA A 167 -14.90 13.24 -23.88
C ALA A 167 -14.99 14.72 -23.45
N ASP A 168 -16.03 15.43 -23.92
CA ASP A 168 -16.27 16.82 -23.54
C ASP A 168 -16.63 16.95 -22.05
N GLU A 169 -17.44 16.04 -21.51
CA GLU A 169 -17.81 16.06 -20.08
C GLU A 169 -16.61 15.74 -19.18
N VAL A 170 -15.75 14.84 -19.61
CA VAL A 170 -14.51 14.48 -18.90
C VAL A 170 -13.58 15.69 -18.78
N THR A 171 -13.36 16.44 -19.86
CA THR A 171 -12.51 17.65 -19.85
C THR A 171 -13.08 18.78 -18.97
N LEU A 172 -14.40 18.79 -18.79
CA LEU A 172 -15.13 19.76 -17.96
C LEU A 172 -15.32 19.29 -16.51
N THR A 173 -14.88 18.08 -16.16
CA THR A 173 -14.93 17.57 -14.78
C THR A 173 -13.69 18.01 -14.00
N PRO A 174 -13.82 18.67 -12.81
CA PRO A 174 -12.68 19.20 -12.04
C PRO A 174 -11.87 18.08 -11.37
N SER A 175 -11.01 17.39 -12.13
CA SER A 175 -10.41 16.10 -11.77
C SER A 175 -8.98 16.16 -11.25
N ILE A 176 -8.35 17.35 -11.20
CA ILE A 176 -7.00 17.51 -10.65
C ILE A 176 -6.95 18.36 -9.38
N CYS A 177 -5.87 18.23 -8.60
CA CYS A 177 -5.64 19.10 -7.46
C CYS A 177 -5.33 20.54 -7.92
N PRO A 178 -5.94 21.58 -7.32
CA PRO A 178 -5.65 22.97 -7.68
C PRO A 178 -4.22 23.41 -7.30
N LEU A 179 -3.54 22.68 -6.42
CA LEU A 179 -2.15 22.92 -6.04
C LEU A 179 -1.30 21.71 -6.44
N THR A 180 -0.23 21.95 -7.19
CA THR A 180 0.70 20.89 -7.61
C THR A 180 1.80 20.66 -6.57
N GLY A 181 2.33 19.44 -6.53
CA GLY A 181 3.41 19.07 -5.62
C GLY A 181 2.94 18.52 -4.26
N ARG A 182 3.89 18.44 -3.31
CA ARG A 182 3.64 17.92 -1.95
C ARG A 182 3.66 19.01 -0.88
N ASP A 183 3.74 20.27 -1.28
CA ASP A 183 4.02 21.40 -0.39
C ASP A 183 2.74 22.06 0.15
N PHE A 184 1.62 21.35 0.16
CA PHE A 184 0.39 21.81 0.77
C PHE A 184 -0.13 20.83 1.83
N VAL A 185 -0.90 21.36 2.78
CA VAL A 185 -1.56 20.59 3.84
C VAL A 185 -3.06 20.90 3.84
N LEU A 186 -3.88 19.84 3.86
CA LEU A 186 -5.31 19.99 4.12
C LEU A 186 -5.52 20.40 5.58
N THR A 187 -5.85 21.65 5.82
CA THR A 187 -6.08 22.21 7.15
C THR A 187 -7.54 22.20 7.58
N SER A 188 -8.47 22.23 6.62
CA SER A 188 -9.89 22.11 6.89
C SER A 188 -10.61 21.39 5.77
N PRO A 189 -11.28 20.26 6.06
CA PRO A 189 -12.08 19.54 5.08
C PRO A 189 -13.47 20.17 4.88
N PHE A 190 -14.16 19.74 3.83
CA PHE A 190 -15.55 20.04 3.55
C PHE A 190 -16.49 19.51 4.65
N GLY A 191 -17.56 20.26 4.93
CA GLY A 191 -18.64 19.87 5.84
C GLY A 191 -18.67 20.62 7.15
N MET A 192 -19.44 20.13 8.10
CA MET A 192 -19.66 20.79 9.40
C MET A 192 -18.35 20.87 10.19
N ARG A 193 -18.00 22.07 10.61
CA ARG A 193 -16.82 22.36 11.44
C ARG A 193 -17.13 23.42 12.51
N ARG A 194 -16.15 23.67 13.36
CA ARG A 194 -16.15 24.83 14.23
C ARG A 194 -15.52 26.02 13.51
N ASN A 195 -16.27 27.10 13.36
CA ASN A 195 -15.75 28.31 12.72
C ASN A 195 -14.50 28.82 13.44
N PRO A 196 -13.39 29.08 12.73
CA PRO A 196 -12.12 29.48 13.36
C PRO A 196 -12.22 30.85 14.06
N PHE A 197 -13.11 31.73 13.64
CA PHE A 197 -13.32 33.07 14.19
C PHE A 197 -14.38 33.12 15.27
N THR A 198 -15.59 32.67 14.95
CA THR A 198 -16.78 32.78 15.84
C THR A 198 -16.90 31.62 16.82
N LYS A 199 -16.16 30.52 16.60
CA LYS A 199 -16.22 29.26 17.39
C LYS A 199 -17.59 28.57 17.37
N SER A 200 -18.59 29.07 16.63
CA SER A 200 -19.86 28.42 16.39
C SER A 200 -19.76 27.27 15.38
N ALA A 201 -20.80 26.44 15.32
CA ALA A 201 -20.92 25.45 14.23
C ALA A 201 -21.09 26.22 12.90
N ASP A 202 -20.37 25.74 11.86
CA ASP A 202 -20.30 26.38 10.56
C ASP A 202 -20.19 25.31 9.48
N PHE A 203 -20.81 25.51 8.35
CA PHE A 203 -20.66 24.63 7.20
C PHE A 203 -19.57 25.15 6.27
N HIS A 204 -18.55 24.34 6.06
CA HIS A 204 -17.44 24.62 5.16
C HIS A 204 -17.73 24.09 3.76
N ALA A 205 -17.99 24.99 2.82
CA ALA A 205 -18.41 24.66 1.46
C ALA A 205 -17.26 24.16 0.55
N GLY A 206 -16.04 24.08 1.07
CA GLY A 206 -14.86 23.70 0.29
C GLY A 206 -13.78 23.01 1.10
N LEU A 207 -12.54 23.12 0.61
CA LEU A 207 -11.32 22.67 1.26
C LEU A 207 -10.42 23.87 1.53
N ASP A 208 -9.76 23.89 2.70
CA ASP A 208 -8.67 24.81 2.96
C ASP A 208 -7.33 24.08 2.82
N LEU A 209 -6.58 24.47 1.80
CA LEU A 209 -5.26 23.90 1.47
C LEU A 209 -4.18 24.93 1.81
N ALA A 210 -3.52 24.73 2.98
CA ALA A 210 -2.44 25.60 3.40
C ALA A 210 -1.19 25.40 2.54
N ALA A 211 -0.67 26.48 1.97
CA ALA A 211 0.54 26.51 1.18
C ALA A 211 1.22 27.88 1.30
N PRO A 212 2.52 28.00 0.96
CA PRO A 212 3.22 29.28 0.97
C PRO A 212 2.53 30.32 0.08
N PRO A 213 2.51 31.60 0.47
CA PRO A 213 2.04 32.69 -0.40
C PRO A 213 2.78 32.67 -1.75
N GLY A 214 2.07 32.96 -2.83
CA GLY A 214 2.65 32.94 -4.18
C GLY A 214 2.70 31.56 -4.85
N THR A 215 2.34 30.46 -4.13
CA THR A 215 2.20 29.14 -4.74
C THR A 215 1.20 29.20 -5.89
N PRO A 216 1.51 28.70 -7.09
CA PRO A 216 0.59 28.68 -8.22
C PRO A 216 -0.69 27.91 -7.93
N VAL A 217 -1.84 28.48 -8.33
CA VAL A 217 -3.15 27.86 -8.28
C VAL A 217 -3.60 27.55 -9.69
N HIS A 218 -3.99 26.30 -9.94
CA HIS A 218 -4.35 25.80 -11.26
C HIS A 218 -5.85 25.57 -11.41
N ALA A 219 -6.36 25.84 -12.62
CA ALA A 219 -7.72 25.45 -13.00
C ALA A 219 -7.84 23.92 -12.98
N THR A 220 -8.84 23.41 -12.28
CA THR A 220 -8.99 21.95 -12.07
C THR A 220 -9.70 21.23 -13.20
N ALA A 221 -10.29 21.97 -14.14
CA ALA A 221 -10.84 21.52 -15.42
C ALA A 221 -10.81 22.65 -16.45
N ALA A 222 -11.05 22.32 -17.71
CA ALA A 222 -11.29 23.29 -18.74
C ALA A 222 -12.59 24.09 -18.47
N GLY A 223 -12.61 25.38 -18.80
CA GLY A 223 -13.81 26.17 -18.55
C GLY A 223 -13.70 27.62 -18.95
N VAL A 224 -14.68 28.44 -18.50
CA VAL A 224 -14.73 29.88 -18.70
C VAL A 224 -14.73 30.59 -17.36
N VAL A 225 -13.86 31.57 -17.20
CA VAL A 225 -13.78 32.40 -16.00
C VAL A 225 -15.04 33.27 -15.95
N VAL A 226 -15.85 33.09 -14.92
CA VAL A 226 -17.10 33.85 -14.74
C VAL A 226 -16.98 34.97 -13.70
N PHE A 227 -15.93 34.88 -12.85
CA PHE A 227 -15.55 35.93 -11.92
C PHE A 227 -14.03 35.90 -11.67
N ALA A 228 -13.42 37.09 -11.59
CA ALA A 228 -12.03 37.30 -11.31
C ALA A 228 -11.85 38.65 -10.61
N GLY A 229 -11.57 38.64 -9.30
CA GLY A 229 -11.44 39.86 -8.51
C GLY A 229 -11.90 39.72 -7.07
N ARG A 230 -12.42 40.82 -6.49
CA ARG A 230 -12.85 40.86 -5.10
C ARG A 230 -14.23 41.52 -5.01
N TYR A 231 -15.11 40.94 -4.21
CA TYR A 231 -16.35 41.60 -3.83
C TYR A 231 -16.11 42.62 -2.72
N ASP A 232 -16.71 43.79 -2.86
CA ASP A 232 -16.77 44.77 -1.78
C ASP A 232 -17.70 44.31 -0.66
N LEU A 233 -17.37 44.70 0.58
CA LEU A 233 -18.21 44.42 1.75
C LEU A 233 -19.63 44.96 1.59
N ARG A 234 -19.77 46.11 0.87
CA ARG A 234 -21.07 46.74 0.56
C ARG A 234 -21.89 45.96 -0.44
N GLN A 235 -21.25 45.18 -1.32
CA GLN A 235 -21.94 44.38 -2.33
C GLN A 235 -22.45 43.08 -1.74
N SER A 236 -21.61 42.40 -0.95
CA SER A 236 -21.98 41.15 -0.26
C SER A 236 -20.99 40.81 0.85
N VAL A 237 -21.52 40.65 2.07
CA VAL A 237 -20.69 40.19 3.21
C VAL A 237 -20.23 38.76 3.01
N GLY A 238 -21.07 37.88 2.46
CA GLY A 238 -20.75 36.46 2.18
C GLY A 238 -19.60 36.35 1.19
N TRP A 239 -19.72 36.98 0.04
CA TRP A 239 -18.72 36.93 -1.03
C TRP A 239 -17.44 37.72 -0.69
N TRP A 240 -17.52 38.80 0.09
CA TRP A 240 -16.35 39.52 0.56
C TRP A 240 -15.40 38.63 1.36
N ARG A 241 -15.90 37.63 2.07
CA ARG A 241 -15.10 36.70 2.88
C ARG A 241 -14.08 35.94 2.05
N TYR A 242 -14.37 35.65 0.79
CA TYR A 242 -13.44 34.92 -0.10
C TYR A 242 -12.20 35.71 -0.49
N GLY A 243 -12.16 37.04 -0.22
CA GLY A 243 -11.04 37.89 -0.61
C GLY A 243 -10.92 38.01 -2.14
N ASN A 244 -9.71 37.89 -2.66
CA ASN A 244 -9.51 37.74 -4.09
C ASN A 244 -9.94 36.34 -4.51
N LEU A 245 -10.85 36.29 -5.47
CA LEU A 245 -11.61 35.10 -5.87
C LEU A 245 -11.56 34.92 -7.38
N VAL A 246 -11.29 33.71 -7.82
CA VAL A 246 -11.52 33.26 -9.20
C VAL A 246 -12.66 32.25 -9.17
N MET A 247 -13.60 32.38 -10.08
CA MET A 247 -14.64 31.39 -10.33
C MET A 247 -14.57 30.94 -11.78
N VAL A 248 -14.55 29.65 -12.01
CA VAL A 248 -14.52 29.03 -13.33
C VAL A 248 -15.78 28.17 -13.50
N ARG A 249 -16.50 28.36 -14.60
CA ARG A 249 -17.62 27.51 -14.98
C ARG A 249 -17.14 26.47 -16.00
N HIS A 250 -17.47 25.23 -15.73
CA HIS A 250 -17.11 24.05 -16.52
C HIS A 250 -18.37 23.47 -17.17
N GLY A 251 -18.68 23.95 -18.37
CA GLY A 251 -19.97 23.66 -19.02
C GLY A 251 -21.14 24.11 -18.18
N ASP A 252 -22.19 23.28 -18.15
CA ASP A 252 -23.41 23.55 -17.36
C ASP A 252 -23.44 22.75 -16.04
N ARG A 253 -22.53 21.81 -15.86
CA ARG A 253 -22.56 20.85 -14.74
C ARG A 253 -21.78 21.31 -13.51
N PHE A 254 -20.61 21.95 -13.70
CA PHE A 254 -19.72 22.30 -12.60
C PHE A 254 -19.32 23.77 -12.58
N ALA A 255 -19.06 24.27 -11.39
CA ALA A 255 -18.33 25.50 -11.14
C ALA A 255 -17.28 25.27 -10.05
N THR A 256 -16.09 25.87 -10.19
CA THR A 256 -15.04 25.86 -9.17
C THR A 256 -14.70 27.26 -8.71
N LEU A 257 -14.37 27.37 -7.41
CA LEU A 257 -14.07 28.62 -6.74
C LEU A 257 -12.69 28.52 -6.08
N TYR A 258 -11.89 29.57 -6.23
CA TYR A 258 -10.53 29.67 -5.74
C TYR A 258 -10.41 30.96 -4.93
N GLY A 259 -10.54 30.86 -3.60
CA GLY A 259 -10.59 31.97 -2.68
C GLY A 259 -9.26 32.26 -1.99
N HIS A 260 -9.19 33.42 -1.33
CA HIS A 260 -8.06 33.94 -0.56
C HIS A 260 -6.79 34.18 -1.37
N CYS A 261 -6.92 34.26 -2.72
CA CYS A 261 -5.80 34.42 -3.63
C CYS A 261 -5.00 35.69 -3.33
N GLN A 262 -3.69 35.67 -3.58
CA GLN A 262 -2.82 36.83 -3.56
C GLN A 262 -2.99 37.62 -4.85
N ASP A 263 -2.69 36.98 -5.98
CA ASP A 263 -2.77 37.55 -7.31
C ASP A 263 -3.74 36.75 -8.17
N VAL A 264 -4.55 37.45 -8.94
CA VAL A 264 -5.44 36.88 -9.95
C VAL A 264 -4.83 37.10 -11.32
N GLN A 265 -4.60 36.04 -12.07
CA GLN A 265 -3.86 36.04 -13.34
C GLN A 265 -4.76 35.87 -14.57
N VAL A 266 -6.06 35.85 -14.37
CA VAL A 266 -7.08 35.68 -15.42
C VAL A 266 -8.12 36.75 -15.34
N ARG A 267 -8.91 36.89 -16.39
CA ARG A 267 -10.01 37.88 -16.50
C ARG A 267 -11.34 37.20 -16.83
N VAL A 268 -12.44 37.84 -16.47
CA VAL A 268 -13.80 37.37 -16.79
C VAL A 268 -13.96 37.19 -18.31
N GLY A 269 -14.57 36.09 -18.69
CA GLY A 269 -14.76 35.68 -20.10
C GLY A 269 -13.59 34.92 -20.69
N GLN A 270 -12.44 34.84 -20.01
CA GLN A 270 -11.28 34.05 -20.47
C GLN A 270 -11.60 32.55 -20.41
N ARG A 271 -11.26 31.83 -21.49
CA ARG A 271 -11.21 30.38 -21.50
C ARG A 271 -9.91 29.92 -20.83
N VAL A 272 -10.03 28.91 -19.99
CA VAL A 272 -8.87 28.28 -19.30
C VAL A 272 -8.88 26.78 -19.57
N GLU A 273 -7.69 26.22 -19.64
CA GLU A 273 -7.48 24.79 -19.77
C GLU A 273 -7.21 24.18 -18.40
N GLN A 274 -7.47 22.88 -18.26
CA GLN A 274 -7.08 22.14 -17.05
C GLN A 274 -5.56 22.26 -16.82
N GLY A 275 -5.15 22.52 -15.58
CA GLY A 275 -3.73 22.72 -15.22
C GLY A 275 -3.19 24.11 -15.51
N GLN A 276 -3.94 24.99 -16.19
CA GLN A 276 -3.51 26.38 -16.41
C GLN A 276 -3.44 27.14 -15.08
N THR A 277 -2.36 27.89 -14.84
CA THR A 277 -2.27 28.78 -13.67
C THR A 277 -3.25 29.94 -13.82
N ILE A 278 -4.08 30.15 -12.80
CA ILE A 278 -5.15 31.17 -12.78
C ILE A 278 -5.00 32.20 -11.66
N ALA A 279 -4.25 31.83 -10.61
CA ALA A 279 -4.03 32.69 -9.44
C ALA A 279 -2.81 32.19 -8.66
N THR A 280 -2.50 32.87 -7.55
CA THR A 280 -1.53 32.41 -6.55
C THR A 280 -2.15 32.37 -5.16
N VAL A 281 -1.65 31.45 -4.31
CA VAL A 281 -2.08 31.33 -2.91
C VAL A 281 -1.78 32.62 -2.15
N GLY A 282 -2.74 33.06 -1.36
CA GLY A 282 -2.61 34.27 -0.54
C GLY A 282 -3.24 34.14 0.85
N ASN A 283 -3.59 35.29 1.41
CA ASN A 283 -4.22 35.42 2.73
C ASN A 283 -5.22 36.59 2.72
N THR A 284 -5.98 36.75 1.64
CA THR A 284 -6.91 37.85 1.46
C THR A 284 -8.32 37.52 1.96
N GLY A 285 -9.12 38.55 2.31
CA GLY A 285 -10.47 38.32 2.83
C GLY A 285 -10.49 37.83 4.27
N TRP A 286 -11.44 36.93 4.56
CA TRP A 286 -11.58 36.36 5.91
C TRP A 286 -10.72 35.09 6.05
N SER A 287 -9.44 35.27 6.22
CA SER A 287 -8.44 34.21 6.33
C SER A 287 -7.55 34.42 7.55
N THR A 288 -7.16 33.36 8.23
CA THR A 288 -6.29 33.37 9.42
C THR A 288 -4.81 33.14 9.11
N SER A 289 -4.52 32.51 7.99
CA SER A 289 -3.17 32.16 7.56
C SER A 289 -3.16 31.88 6.05
N PRO A 290 -2.00 31.92 5.37
CA PRO A 290 -1.95 31.65 3.94
C PRO A 290 -2.48 30.26 3.58
N HIS A 291 -3.52 30.22 2.74
CA HIS A 291 -4.10 29.00 2.19
C HIS A 291 -4.94 29.31 0.94
N LEU A 292 -5.22 28.29 0.17
CA LEU A 292 -6.24 28.28 -0.87
C LEU A 292 -7.53 27.74 -0.28
N HIS A 293 -8.63 28.50 -0.36
CA HIS A 293 -9.97 27.97 -0.19
C HIS A 293 -10.49 27.51 -1.55
N TYR A 294 -10.78 26.21 -1.69
CA TYR A 294 -11.18 25.60 -2.95
C TYR A 294 -12.54 24.92 -2.84
N GLU A 295 -13.47 25.29 -3.73
CA GLU A 295 -14.80 24.67 -3.81
C GLU A 295 -15.02 24.02 -5.18
N VAL A 296 -15.75 22.90 -5.15
CA VAL A 296 -16.42 22.33 -6.33
C VAL A 296 -17.93 22.43 -6.10
N ARG A 297 -18.62 23.00 -7.05
CA ARG A 297 -20.07 23.09 -7.03
C ARG A 297 -20.63 22.35 -8.22
N ARG A 298 -21.61 21.50 -7.97
CA ARG A 298 -22.35 20.78 -9.02
C ARG A 298 -23.74 21.36 -9.17
N ARG A 299 -24.20 21.45 -10.40
CA ARG A 299 -25.55 21.93 -10.70
C ARG A 299 -26.52 20.77 -10.52
N ASP A 300 -27.36 20.88 -9.50
CA ASP A 300 -28.44 19.95 -9.19
C ASP A 300 -29.76 20.78 -9.17
N ASP A 301 -30.81 20.36 -9.91
CA ASP A 301 -32.12 21.02 -9.98
C ASP A 301 -32.07 22.51 -10.34
N GLY A 302 -31.07 22.94 -11.13
CA GLY A 302 -30.92 24.31 -11.58
C GLY A 302 -29.96 25.16 -10.74
N ASP A 303 -29.66 24.78 -9.51
CA ASP A 303 -28.78 25.50 -8.60
C ASP A 303 -27.42 24.82 -8.45
N TYR A 304 -26.36 25.62 -8.28
CA TYR A 304 -25.01 25.13 -8.00
C TYR A 304 -24.82 24.87 -6.50
N ARG A 305 -24.79 23.60 -6.09
CA ARG A 305 -24.60 23.18 -4.71
C ARG A 305 -23.16 22.77 -4.46
N PRO A 306 -22.55 23.17 -3.34
CA PRO A 306 -21.21 22.74 -2.98
C PRO A 306 -21.19 21.22 -2.67
N ILE A 307 -20.16 20.57 -3.14
CA ILE A 307 -19.91 19.13 -2.94
C ILE A 307 -18.49 18.93 -2.46
N ASP A 308 -18.20 17.82 -1.79
CA ASP A 308 -16.85 17.58 -1.26
C ASP A 308 -15.84 17.50 -2.42
N PRO A 309 -14.93 18.47 -2.56
CA PRO A 309 -13.98 18.50 -3.67
C PRO A 309 -13.00 17.29 -3.69
N ARG A 310 -12.79 16.65 -2.55
CA ARG A 310 -11.87 15.52 -2.44
C ARG A 310 -12.28 14.34 -3.31
N ILE A 311 -13.57 14.19 -3.60
CA ILE A 311 -14.10 13.14 -4.49
C ILE A 311 -13.63 13.38 -5.92
N TYR A 312 -13.58 14.64 -6.35
CA TYR A 312 -13.23 15.03 -7.70
C TYR A 312 -11.72 15.12 -7.95
N ILE A 313 -10.91 15.37 -6.93
CA ILE A 313 -9.45 15.43 -7.03
C ILE A 313 -8.91 14.00 -7.17
N LEU A 314 -8.73 13.51 -8.42
CA LEU A 314 -8.37 12.13 -8.73
C LEU A 314 -6.86 11.89 -8.67
N ASP A 315 -6.05 12.91 -8.85
CA ASP A 315 -4.59 12.87 -8.87
C ASP A 315 -3.94 12.95 -7.46
N HIS A 316 -4.75 13.10 -6.41
CA HIS A 316 -4.29 13.15 -5.03
C HIS A 316 -5.00 12.11 -4.16
N ARG A 317 -4.23 11.41 -3.29
CA ARG A 317 -4.76 10.43 -2.33
C ARG A 317 -4.91 11.07 -0.94
N TRP A 318 -6.14 11.01 -0.40
CA TRP A 318 -6.46 11.47 0.94
C TRP A 318 -6.24 10.36 1.98
N ARG A 319 -5.84 10.72 3.20
CA ARG A 319 -5.59 9.74 4.29
C ARG A 319 -6.86 9.00 4.72
N ASP A 320 -8.02 9.62 4.58
CA ASP A 320 -9.34 9.13 4.99
C ASP A 320 -10.23 8.77 3.78
N GLU A 321 -9.64 8.36 2.66
CA GLU A 321 -10.33 8.18 1.39
C GLU A 321 -11.50 7.20 1.47
N GLU A 322 -11.34 6.09 2.17
CA GLU A 322 -12.42 5.11 2.41
C GLU A 322 -13.63 5.75 3.12
N ARG A 323 -13.39 6.50 4.20
CA ARG A 323 -14.46 7.22 4.92
C ARG A 323 -15.12 8.30 4.07
N LEU A 324 -14.33 8.95 3.22
CA LEU A 324 -14.81 9.93 2.27
C LEU A 324 -15.81 9.31 1.28
N LEU A 325 -15.47 8.17 0.68
CA LEU A 325 -16.31 7.48 -0.28
C LEU A 325 -17.61 6.97 0.36
N VAL A 326 -17.55 6.46 1.59
CA VAL A 326 -18.73 6.06 2.35
C VAL A 326 -19.66 7.25 2.59
N ARG A 327 -19.13 8.42 2.98
CA ARG A 327 -19.92 9.65 3.18
C ARG A 327 -20.52 10.18 1.89
N ALA A 328 -19.77 10.12 0.79
CA ALA A 328 -20.23 10.58 -0.51
C ALA A 328 -21.48 9.82 -1.00
N ARG A 329 -21.56 8.53 -0.66
CA ARG A 329 -22.75 7.71 -0.96
C ARG A 329 -23.99 8.11 -0.14
N SER A 330 -23.77 8.64 1.06
CA SER A 330 -24.83 9.01 2.00
C SER A 330 -25.35 10.45 1.81
N ALA A 331 -24.76 11.20 0.88
CA ALA A 331 -24.96 12.62 0.53
C ALA A 331 -25.75 13.43 1.59
N PRO A 332 -25.11 13.95 2.64
CA PRO A 332 -25.79 14.87 3.53
C PRO A 332 -26.13 16.15 2.75
N ASP A 333 -27.32 16.69 2.99
CA ASP A 333 -27.67 18.03 2.53
C ASP A 333 -26.51 18.98 2.90
N PRO A 334 -25.96 19.77 1.94
CA PRO A 334 -24.82 20.65 2.20
C PRO A 334 -25.09 21.73 3.27
N GLY A 335 -26.26 21.79 3.85
CA GLY A 335 -26.55 22.78 4.89
C GLY A 335 -26.59 24.21 4.37
N ASP A 336 -26.30 25.19 5.24
CA ASP A 336 -26.38 26.62 4.91
C ASP A 336 -25.09 27.07 4.20
N TYR A 337 -25.16 27.43 2.93
CA TYR A 337 -24.05 27.90 2.10
C TYR A 337 -24.45 29.15 1.31
N GLU A 338 -23.44 29.96 0.94
CA GLU A 338 -23.68 31.15 0.10
C GLU A 338 -24.01 30.71 -1.35
N PRO A 339 -25.23 30.94 -1.86
CA PRO A 339 -25.59 30.60 -3.24
C PRO A 339 -24.76 31.43 -4.23
N LEU A 340 -24.49 30.89 -5.43
CA LEU A 340 -23.81 31.68 -6.47
C LEU A 340 -24.62 32.92 -6.82
N PRO A 341 -23.97 34.08 -7.03
CA PRO A 341 -24.67 35.31 -7.42
C PRO A 341 -25.44 35.11 -8.72
N ARG A 342 -26.64 35.71 -8.83
CA ARG A 342 -27.50 35.62 -10.01
C ARG A 342 -26.86 36.08 -11.32
N SER A 343 -25.80 36.90 -11.23
CA SER A 343 -24.98 37.33 -12.37
C SER A 343 -24.19 36.20 -13.06
N PHE A 344 -24.15 34.99 -12.48
CA PHE A 344 -23.58 33.77 -13.07
C PHE A 344 -24.57 32.98 -13.92
N GLY A 345 -25.77 33.53 -14.19
CA GLY A 345 -26.73 32.95 -15.14
C GLY A 345 -26.07 32.63 -16.49
N PRO A 346 -26.76 31.88 -17.37
CA PRO A 346 -26.18 31.46 -18.64
C PRO A 346 -25.66 32.70 -19.37
N VAL A 347 -24.34 32.73 -19.64
CA VAL A 347 -23.78 33.69 -20.59
C VAL A 347 -24.50 33.39 -21.90
N GLY A 348 -25.30 34.37 -22.40
CA GLY A 348 -26.17 34.23 -23.57
C GLY A 348 -25.48 33.49 -24.71
N ARG A 349 -26.30 32.74 -25.43
CA ARG A 349 -25.98 32.00 -26.67
C ARG A 349 -25.25 32.85 -27.68
#